data_161913cba06609ef3e77f69e19eab57e
#
_entry.id   161913cba06609ef3e77f69e19eab57e
#
_cell.length_a   1.000
_cell.length_b   1.000
_cell.length_c   1.000
_cell.angle_alpha   90.00
_cell.angle_beta   90.00
_cell.angle_gamma   90.00
#
_symmetry.space_group_name_H-M   'P 1'
#
loop_
_entity.id
_entity.type
_entity.pdbx_description
1 polymer ?
#
loop_
_entity_poly.entity_id
_entity_poly.type
_entity_poly.pdbx_seq_one_letter_code
_entity_poly.pdbx_strand_id
1 'polypeptide(L)'
;MALVLHSWKANKNAYKAFIAAEYNGVKIDLSPDFVMGVTNKSPVYLKMNPIGKVPVLETPDGAIFESNAIARYVARLKDSSLFGSSSIDYGHVEQWIDFSTMEIDAHISTILRPRFGYGVFHPAVEEAANAALKRSFAALNSYLASNTFLVGHSVTLADIILTCNLYLGFTYILTKSFTSEFPHVERYFWTLVNQPNFRKIIGEVKQTDAIPPVKTPEEAAAAAKPKPEPKKQEEKPKAAPAAEEEAPKPKAKNPLDLLPPSKMILDEWKRLYSNTKTNFREVAIKGFWDMYDPEGYSLWFCDYKYNDENTVSFVTLNKVSGFLQRMDLARKYAFGKMLVIGSEAPFKVKGLWLFRGQEIPQFVIDECYDMELYEWKKVDISDEAQKERVNQMIEDQEPFEGEALLDAKCFK
;
A
#
# COMPACT_ATOMS: atom_id res chain seq x y z
N MET A 1 -13.38 5.25 33.55
CA MET A 1 -13.23 4.18 32.55
C MET A 1 -11.86 4.30 31.92
N ALA A 2 -11.28 3.17 31.46
CA ALA A 2 -9.91 3.15 30.91
C ALA A 2 -9.91 3.64 29.46
N LEU A 3 -8.84 4.35 29.07
CA LEU A 3 -8.53 4.64 27.68
C LEU A 3 -7.77 3.43 27.11
N VAL A 4 -8.26 2.82 26.04
CA VAL A 4 -7.64 1.64 25.41
C VAL A 4 -7.17 1.95 24.02
N LEU A 5 -5.86 1.78 23.75
CA LEU A 5 -5.29 2.00 22.43
C LEU A 5 -5.16 0.67 21.69
N HIS A 6 -5.88 0.52 20.60
CA HIS A 6 -5.80 -0.64 19.72
C HIS A 6 -4.63 -0.46 18.75
N SER A 7 -3.53 -1.13 19.05
CA SER A 7 -2.29 -1.10 18.27
C SER A 7 -1.35 -2.20 18.74
N TRP A 8 -0.22 -2.38 18.05
CA TRP A 8 0.92 -3.15 18.59
C TRP A 8 1.93 -2.23 19.28
N LYS A 9 2.72 -2.79 20.19
CA LYS A 9 3.63 -2.04 21.08
C LYS A 9 4.65 -1.18 20.33
N ALA A 10 5.22 -1.66 19.23
CA ALA A 10 6.30 -0.99 18.50
C ALA A 10 5.78 -0.13 17.32
N ASN A 11 4.62 0.49 17.46
CA ASN A 11 4.04 1.36 16.42
C ASN A 11 4.37 2.84 16.69
N LYS A 12 5.16 3.46 15.81
CA LYS A 12 5.49 4.90 15.92
C LYS A 12 4.27 5.82 16.04
N ASN A 13 3.15 5.44 15.43
CA ASN A 13 1.92 6.22 15.50
C ASN A 13 1.20 6.06 16.84
N ALA A 14 1.38 4.92 17.55
CA ALA A 14 0.91 4.75 18.92
C ALA A 14 1.81 5.48 19.93
N TYR A 15 3.10 5.57 19.65
CA TYR A 15 4.03 6.31 20.49
C TYR A 15 3.61 7.75 20.74
N LYS A 16 3.03 8.44 19.74
CA LYS A 16 2.53 9.82 19.85
C LYS A 16 1.54 9.96 21.03
N ALA A 17 0.58 9.06 21.11
CA ALA A 17 -0.42 9.05 22.17
C ALA A 17 0.19 8.68 23.53
N PHE A 18 1.05 7.66 23.59
CA PHE A 18 1.68 7.24 24.83
C PHE A 18 2.62 8.31 25.41
N ILE A 19 3.44 8.96 24.57
CA ILE A 19 4.33 10.03 25.03
C ILE A 19 3.51 11.25 25.50
N ALA A 20 2.47 11.64 24.77
CA ALA A 20 1.57 12.71 25.22
C ALA A 20 0.91 12.36 26.55
N ALA A 21 0.54 11.11 26.75
CA ALA A 21 -0.02 10.62 28.00
C ALA A 21 0.98 10.69 29.18
N GLU A 22 2.25 10.35 28.95
CA GLU A 22 3.31 10.49 29.95
C GLU A 22 3.50 11.95 30.39
N TYR A 23 3.52 12.89 29.43
CA TYR A 23 3.62 14.33 29.75
C TYR A 23 2.40 14.85 30.51
N ASN A 24 1.21 14.28 30.25
CA ASN A 24 -0.04 14.68 30.88
C ASN A 24 -0.38 13.88 32.15
N GLY A 25 0.38 12.85 32.51
CA GLY A 25 0.05 11.95 33.62
C GLY A 25 -1.33 11.27 33.40
N VAL A 26 -1.63 10.89 32.16
CA VAL A 26 -2.83 10.16 31.76
C VAL A 26 -2.44 8.69 31.52
N LYS A 27 -3.27 7.75 31.97
CA LYS A 27 -3.03 6.33 31.72
C LYS A 27 -3.78 5.89 30.45
N ILE A 28 -3.06 5.26 29.55
CA ILE A 28 -3.62 4.58 28.36
C ILE A 28 -3.15 3.13 28.41
N ASP A 29 -4.08 2.21 28.31
CA ASP A 29 -3.77 0.78 28.23
C ASP A 29 -3.70 0.34 26.76
N LEU A 30 -2.74 -0.50 26.42
CA LEU A 30 -2.67 -1.13 25.10
C LEU A 30 -3.65 -2.30 25.06
N SER A 31 -4.42 -2.45 23.99
CA SER A 31 -5.29 -3.60 23.79
C SER A 31 -4.47 -4.91 23.82
N PRO A 32 -4.74 -5.83 24.76
CA PRO A 32 -3.87 -7.00 24.98
C PRO A 32 -3.89 -7.98 23.80
N ASP A 33 -5.04 -8.11 23.13
CA ASP A 33 -5.29 -9.13 22.10
C ASP A 33 -5.28 -8.56 20.68
N PHE A 34 -4.61 -7.42 20.46
CA PHE A 34 -4.56 -6.81 19.14
C PHE A 34 -3.62 -7.57 18.20
N VAL A 35 -4.19 -8.16 17.14
CA VAL A 35 -3.45 -8.83 16.06
C VAL A 35 -3.66 -8.07 14.75
N MET A 36 -2.58 -7.47 14.21
CA MET A 36 -2.63 -6.76 12.93
C MET A 36 -2.99 -7.71 11.79
N GLY A 37 -3.92 -7.29 10.93
CA GLY A 37 -4.43 -8.11 9.84
C GLY A 37 -5.65 -8.96 10.21
N VAL A 38 -5.93 -9.14 11.51
CA VAL A 38 -7.09 -9.85 12.05
C VAL A 38 -8.01 -8.88 12.79
N THR A 39 -7.55 -8.35 13.90
CA THR A 39 -8.36 -7.46 14.76
C THR A 39 -8.83 -6.21 14.02
N ASN A 40 -7.95 -5.57 13.26
CA ASN A 40 -8.26 -4.35 12.51
C ASN A 40 -9.18 -4.58 11.29
N LYS A 41 -9.49 -5.82 10.93
CA LYS A 41 -10.45 -6.20 9.89
C LYS A 41 -11.77 -6.71 10.46
N SER A 42 -11.89 -6.85 11.77
CA SER A 42 -13.12 -7.32 12.40
C SER A 42 -14.25 -6.28 12.26
N PRO A 43 -15.53 -6.72 12.18
CA PRO A 43 -16.66 -5.80 12.11
C PRO A 43 -16.74 -4.83 13.28
N VAL A 44 -16.31 -5.24 14.47
CA VAL A 44 -16.27 -4.40 15.67
C VAL A 44 -15.25 -3.28 15.51
N TYR A 45 -14.03 -3.60 15.03
CA TYR A 45 -13.00 -2.61 14.80
C TYR A 45 -13.37 -1.65 13.68
N LEU A 46 -13.95 -2.14 12.59
CA LEU A 46 -14.35 -1.32 11.44
C LEU A 46 -15.48 -0.34 11.78
N LYS A 47 -16.28 -0.58 12.82
CA LYS A 47 -17.20 0.44 13.36
C LYS A 47 -16.47 1.59 14.05
N MET A 48 -15.31 1.34 14.65
CA MET A 48 -14.48 2.38 15.27
C MET A 48 -13.63 3.13 14.24
N ASN A 49 -13.10 2.42 13.25
CA ASN A 49 -12.32 3.00 12.14
C ASN A 49 -12.65 2.27 10.83
N PRO A 50 -13.49 2.86 9.96
CA PRO A 50 -13.93 2.23 8.72
C PRO A 50 -12.80 1.88 7.73
N ILE A 51 -11.64 2.55 7.84
CA ILE A 51 -10.47 2.29 6.99
C ILE A 51 -9.67 1.08 7.49
N GLY A 52 -9.90 0.61 8.72
CA GLY A 52 -9.16 -0.50 9.31
C GLY A 52 -7.69 -0.20 9.61
N LYS A 53 -7.28 1.07 9.65
CA LYS A 53 -5.92 1.48 10.04
C LYS A 53 -5.78 1.56 11.56
N VAL A 54 -4.54 1.54 12.02
CA VAL A 54 -4.16 1.67 13.44
C VAL A 54 -3.22 2.87 13.63
N PRO A 55 -3.24 3.49 14.81
CA PRO A 55 -3.99 3.15 16.02
C PRO A 55 -5.45 3.65 16.02
N VAL A 56 -6.24 3.09 16.93
CA VAL A 56 -7.56 3.62 17.34
C VAL A 56 -7.56 3.72 18.87
N LEU A 57 -7.99 4.84 19.40
CA LEU A 57 -8.22 5.03 20.83
C LEU A 57 -9.71 4.84 21.15
N GLU A 58 -10.01 3.87 21.96
CA GLU A 58 -11.33 3.69 22.56
C GLU A 58 -11.42 4.51 23.85
N THR A 59 -12.46 5.34 23.94
CA THR A 59 -12.75 6.21 25.08
C THR A 59 -14.15 5.92 25.61
N PRO A 60 -14.50 6.37 26.82
CA PRO A 60 -15.86 6.26 27.33
C PRO A 60 -16.95 6.89 26.45
N ASP A 61 -16.57 7.92 25.68
CA ASP A 61 -17.50 8.73 24.88
C ASP A 61 -17.50 8.33 23.39
N GLY A 62 -16.64 7.37 22.99
CA GLY A 62 -16.52 6.88 21.63
C GLY A 62 -15.09 6.63 21.20
N ALA A 63 -14.91 6.19 19.96
CA ALA A 63 -13.61 5.89 19.41
C ALA A 63 -13.02 7.06 18.61
N ILE A 64 -11.71 7.23 18.66
CA ILE A 64 -10.94 8.22 17.90
C ILE A 64 -9.91 7.50 17.06
N PHE A 65 -9.85 7.78 15.77
CA PHE A 65 -8.78 7.35 14.87
C PHE A 65 -7.99 8.56 14.36
N GLU A 66 -6.92 8.32 13.58
CA GLU A 66 -5.83 9.23 13.23
C GLU A 66 -4.89 9.53 14.40
N SER A 67 -3.64 9.08 14.26
CA SER A 67 -2.66 9.14 15.36
C SER A 67 -2.42 10.54 15.93
N ASN A 68 -2.46 11.57 15.07
CA ASN A 68 -2.30 12.96 15.50
C ASN A 68 -3.55 13.47 16.23
N ALA A 69 -4.76 13.05 15.81
CA ALA A 69 -6.00 13.38 16.51
C ALA A 69 -6.04 12.72 17.89
N ILE A 70 -5.63 11.47 17.98
CA ILE A 70 -5.51 10.75 19.25
C ILE A 70 -4.53 11.48 20.19
N ALA A 71 -3.36 11.85 19.69
CA ALA A 71 -2.35 12.57 20.49
C ALA A 71 -2.87 13.95 20.96
N ARG A 72 -3.58 14.68 20.11
CA ARG A 72 -4.25 15.95 20.50
C ARG A 72 -5.32 15.76 21.58
N TYR A 73 -6.14 14.72 21.43
CA TYR A 73 -7.16 14.38 22.44
C TYR A 73 -6.51 14.10 23.79
N VAL A 74 -5.49 13.23 23.80
CA VAL A 74 -4.77 12.87 25.02
C VAL A 74 -4.09 14.09 25.67
N ALA A 75 -3.49 14.96 24.84
CA ALA A 75 -2.86 16.19 25.31
C ALA A 75 -3.84 17.20 25.93
N ARG A 76 -5.14 17.10 25.58
CA ARG A 76 -6.21 17.97 26.11
C ARG A 76 -6.97 17.41 27.30
N LEU A 77 -6.74 16.16 27.69
CA LEU A 77 -7.43 15.56 28.83
C LEU A 77 -7.08 16.19 30.16
N LYS A 78 -5.95 16.89 30.22
CA LYS A 78 -5.57 17.72 31.36
C LYS A 78 -4.99 19.03 30.84
N ASP A 79 -4.99 20.02 31.70
CA ASP A 79 -4.32 21.29 31.42
C ASP A 79 -2.80 21.06 31.37
N SER A 80 -2.23 21.14 30.17
CA SER A 80 -0.82 20.89 29.92
C SER A 80 -0.21 21.92 28.99
N SER A 81 1.09 22.13 29.14
CA SER A 81 1.88 23.03 28.28
C SER A 81 2.13 22.49 26.87
N LEU A 82 1.59 21.32 26.51
CA LEU A 82 1.83 20.67 25.21
C LEU A 82 1.31 21.48 24.00
N PHE A 83 0.41 22.43 24.22
CA PHE A 83 -0.08 23.34 23.16
C PHE A 83 0.53 24.75 23.23
N GLY A 84 1.55 24.97 24.08
CA GLY A 84 2.09 26.30 24.35
C GLY A 84 1.23 27.09 25.32
N SER A 85 1.51 28.39 25.45
CA SER A 85 0.88 29.28 26.43
C SER A 85 0.03 30.40 25.83
N SER A 86 -0.01 30.51 24.50
CA SER A 86 -0.71 31.56 23.77
C SER A 86 -1.36 31.02 22.49
N SER A 87 -2.26 31.80 21.90
CA SER A 87 -2.89 31.45 20.61
C SER A 87 -1.87 31.31 19.47
N ILE A 88 -0.78 32.09 19.50
CA ILE A 88 0.25 32.00 18.49
C ILE A 88 1.11 30.74 18.70
N ASP A 89 1.39 30.36 19.94
CA ASP A 89 2.07 29.08 20.23
C ASP A 89 1.24 27.90 19.74
N TYR A 90 -0.06 27.92 20.01
CA TYR A 90 -0.98 26.93 19.48
C TYR A 90 -0.91 26.85 17.96
N GLY A 91 -0.95 27.99 17.26
CA GLY A 91 -0.82 28.04 15.81
C GLY A 91 0.50 27.46 15.31
N HIS A 92 1.60 27.74 16.00
CA HIS A 92 2.90 27.18 15.67
C HIS A 92 2.98 25.66 15.96
N VAL A 93 2.36 25.18 17.04
CA VAL A 93 2.26 23.74 17.33
C VAL A 93 1.56 23.03 16.18
N GLU A 94 0.41 23.53 15.73
CA GLU A 94 -0.32 22.94 14.61
C GLU A 94 0.47 23.01 13.29
N GLN A 95 1.12 24.14 13.00
CA GLN A 95 1.99 24.33 11.84
C GLN A 95 3.07 23.23 11.77
N TRP A 96 3.77 22.99 12.89
CA TRP A 96 4.83 21.99 12.92
C TRP A 96 4.31 20.55 12.91
N ILE A 97 3.10 20.30 13.40
CA ILE A 97 2.43 19.00 13.28
C ILE A 97 2.11 18.70 11.81
N ASP A 98 1.57 19.68 11.08
CA ASP A 98 1.26 19.52 9.66
C ASP A 98 2.54 19.37 8.83
N PHE A 99 3.54 20.23 9.05
CA PHE A 99 4.86 20.11 8.43
C PHE A 99 5.46 18.71 8.67
N SER A 100 5.44 18.23 9.91
CA SER A 100 5.98 16.90 10.26
C SER A 100 5.26 15.78 9.52
N THR A 101 3.96 15.91 9.30
CA THR A 101 3.14 14.89 8.66
C THR A 101 3.33 14.91 7.14
N MET A 102 3.25 16.09 6.54
CA MET A 102 3.25 16.24 5.08
C MET A 102 4.66 16.24 4.48
N GLU A 103 5.62 16.87 5.14
CA GLU A 103 6.95 17.11 4.60
C GLU A 103 8.02 16.12 5.12
N ILE A 104 7.76 15.43 6.24
CA ILE A 104 8.71 14.48 6.82
C ILE A 104 8.18 13.05 6.73
N ASP A 105 7.05 12.76 7.39
CA ASP A 105 6.53 11.39 7.50
C ASP A 105 6.08 10.82 6.16
N ALA A 106 5.47 11.62 5.31
CA ALA A 106 5.02 11.20 3.99
C ALA A 106 6.20 10.71 3.13
N HIS A 107 7.32 11.45 3.12
CA HIS A 107 8.50 11.08 2.33
C HIS A 107 9.26 9.89 2.93
N ILE A 108 9.46 9.86 4.26
CA ILE A 108 10.04 8.70 4.95
C ILE A 108 9.21 7.44 4.65
N SER A 109 7.90 7.53 4.74
CA SER A 109 6.99 6.42 4.48
C SER A 109 7.05 5.97 3.01
N THR A 110 7.15 6.89 2.06
CA THR A 110 7.30 6.58 0.63
C THR A 110 8.57 5.76 0.37
N ILE A 111 9.68 6.12 0.98
CA ILE A 111 10.96 5.42 0.85
C ILE A 111 10.93 4.05 1.56
N LEU A 112 10.27 3.94 2.72
CA LEU A 112 10.27 2.71 3.53
C LEU A 112 9.27 1.66 3.07
N ARG A 113 8.10 2.05 2.54
CA ARG A 113 7.04 1.11 2.21
C ARG A 113 7.49 -0.04 1.29
N PRO A 114 8.19 0.19 0.17
CA PRO A 114 8.68 -0.90 -0.68
C PRO A 114 9.68 -1.82 0.03
N ARG A 115 10.49 -1.26 0.95
CA ARG A 115 11.49 -2.02 1.73
C ARG A 115 10.86 -2.94 2.77
N PHE A 116 9.69 -2.57 3.27
CA PHE A 116 8.91 -3.42 4.18
C PHE A 116 7.94 -4.37 3.45
N GLY A 117 7.87 -4.29 2.12
CA GLY A 117 6.96 -5.10 1.31
C GLY A 117 5.57 -4.49 1.16
N TYR A 118 5.39 -3.21 1.45
CA TYR A 118 4.12 -2.49 1.30
C TYR A 118 4.15 -1.59 0.04
N GLY A 119 3.97 -2.18 -1.12
CA GLY A 119 3.89 -1.47 -2.39
C GLY A 119 5.03 -1.75 -3.35
N VAL A 120 4.88 -1.25 -4.57
CA VAL A 120 5.86 -1.42 -5.64
C VAL A 120 6.94 -0.35 -5.53
N PHE A 121 8.18 -0.73 -5.78
CA PHE A 121 9.30 0.19 -5.84
C PHE A 121 9.35 0.88 -7.21
N HIS A 122 9.42 2.21 -7.18
CA HIS A 122 9.61 3.05 -8.36
C HIS A 122 10.79 3.99 -8.12
N PRO A 123 11.91 3.84 -8.86
CA PRO A 123 13.10 4.68 -8.64
C PRO A 123 12.83 6.18 -8.70
N ALA A 124 12.07 6.66 -9.66
CA ALA A 124 11.75 8.08 -9.80
C ALA A 124 10.92 8.64 -8.63
N VAL A 125 10.02 7.81 -8.04
CA VAL A 125 9.23 8.19 -6.86
C VAL A 125 10.12 8.29 -5.63
N GLU A 126 11.06 7.36 -5.45
CA GLU A 126 12.03 7.41 -4.36
C GLU A 126 12.99 8.59 -4.51
N GLU A 127 13.47 8.88 -5.71
CA GLU A 127 14.33 10.04 -5.98
C GLU A 127 13.61 11.35 -5.64
N ALA A 128 12.37 11.51 -6.08
CA ALA A 128 11.54 12.66 -5.74
C ALA A 128 11.29 12.79 -4.23
N ALA A 129 11.02 11.68 -3.54
CA ALA A 129 10.84 11.66 -2.08
C ALA A 129 12.13 12.03 -1.34
N ASN A 130 13.29 11.55 -1.79
CA ASN A 130 14.60 11.91 -1.22
C ASN A 130 14.91 13.39 -1.41
N ALA A 131 14.65 13.96 -2.60
CA ALA A 131 14.85 15.37 -2.88
C ALA A 131 13.94 16.26 -2.02
N ALA A 132 12.67 15.87 -1.87
CA ALA A 132 11.73 16.57 -1.01
C ALA A 132 12.13 16.48 0.47
N LEU A 133 12.54 15.31 0.94
CA LEU A 133 13.01 15.11 2.31
C LEU A 133 14.26 15.97 2.61
N LYS A 134 15.23 16.03 1.70
CA LYS A 134 16.41 16.91 1.86
C LYS A 134 16.02 18.38 1.97
N ARG A 135 15.09 18.85 1.16
CA ARG A 135 14.57 20.22 1.22
C ARG A 135 13.91 20.51 2.58
N SER A 136 13.08 19.59 3.07
CA SER A 136 12.39 19.72 4.34
C SER A 136 13.35 19.67 5.53
N PHE A 137 14.38 18.81 5.46
CA PHE A 137 15.47 18.76 6.44
C PHE A 137 16.29 20.03 6.45
N ALA A 138 16.58 20.66 5.30
CA ALA A 138 17.29 21.94 5.22
C ALA A 138 16.51 23.06 5.91
N ALA A 139 15.20 23.16 5.67
CA ALA A 139 14.33 24.13 6.33
C ALA A 139 14.28 23.92 7.85
N LEU A 140 14.09 22.68 8.28
CA LEU A 140 14.05 22.30 9.68
C LEU A 140 15.41 22.55 10.36
N ASN A 141 16.52 22.22 9.69
CA ASN A 141 17.87 22.44 10.19
C ASN A 141 18.17 23.92 10.42
N SER A 142 17.76 24.78 9.49
CA SER A 142 17.88 26.24 9.63
C SER A 142 17.09 26.76 10.82
N TYR A 143 15.88 26.29 11.01
CA TYR A 143 15.05 26.67 12.16
C TYR A 143 15.67 26.22 13.49
N LEU A 144 16.11 24.97 13.57
CA LEU A 144 16.69 24.36 14.77
C LEU A 144 18.10 24.87 15.10
N ALA A 145 18.74 25.66 14.23
CA ALA A 145 20.05 26.28 14.52
C ALA A 145 20.00 27.18 15.77
N SER A 146 18.85 27.86 15.99
CA SER A 146 18.65 28.77 17.12
C SER A 146 17.58 28.29 18.11
N ASN A 147 16.96 27.12 17.87
CA ASN A 147 15.88 26.60 18.68
C ASN A 147 16.19 25.19 19.19
N THR A 148 15.90 24.93 20.47
CA THR A 148 16.01 23.59 21.06
C THR A 148 14.76 22.78 20.83
N PHE A 149 13.61 23.41 20.90
CA PHE A 149 12.27 22.85 20.66
C PHE A 149 11.60 23.59 19.51
N LEU A 150 10.52 23.00 18.95
CA LEU A 150 9.79 23.59 17.83
C LEU A 150 8.99 24.82 18.23
N VAL A 151 8.46 24.85 19.46
CA VAL A 151 7.69 25.98 19.97
C VAL A 151 8.08 26.26 21.42
N GLY A 152 8.47 27.49 21.70
CA GLY A 152 8.83 27.92 23.05
C GLY A 152 10.09 27.27 23.62
N HIS A 153 10.09 27.03 24.92
CA HIS A 153 11.30 26.58 25.66
C HIS A 153 11.15 25.19 26.29
N SER A 154 10.07 24.48 25.98
CA SER A 154 9.77 23.12 26.51
C SER A 154 9.17 22.25 25.43
N VAL A 155 9.12 20.94 25.70
CA VAL A 155 8.49 19.97 24.78
C VAL A 155 7.03 20.31 24.58
N THR A 156 6.62 20.41 23.31
CA THR A 156 5.22 20.56 22.90
C THR A 156 4.75 19.32 22.14
N LEU A 157 3.46 19.28 21.81
CA LEU A 157 2.91 18.20 20.98
C LEU A 157 3.56 18.10 19.59
N ALA A 158 3.99 19.24 19.05
CA ALA A 158 4.75 19.28 17.80
C ALA A 158 6.06 18.48 17.89
N ASP A 159 6.80 18.63 18.98
CA ASP A 159 8.05 17.89 19.22
C ASP A 159 7.80 16.39 19.36
N ILE A 160 6.73 16.01 20.04
CA ILE A 160 6.33 14.60 20.21
C ILE A 160 6.04 13.99 18.83
N ILE A 161 5.24 14.65 18.02
CA ILE A 161 4.81 14.13 16.72
C ILE A 161 5.98 14.09 15.72
N LEU A 162 6.79 15.17 15.64
CA LEU A 162 7.96 15.18 14.74
C LEU A 162 8.96 14.08 15.11
N THR A 163 9.27 13.93 16.38
CA THR A 163 10.20 12.89 16.84
C THR A 163 9.72 11.49 16.50
N CYS A 164 8.43 11.20 16.71
CA CYS A 164 7.83 9.92 16.32
C CYS A 164 7.84 9.71 14.80
N ASN A 165 7.65 10.76 14.00
CA ASN A 165 7.69 10.68 12.55
C ASN A 165 9.12 10.49 12.03
N LEU A 166 10.13 11.09 12.67
CA LEU A 166 11.55 10.88 12.36
C LEU A 166 12.05 9.49 12.76
N TYR A 167 11.42 8.84 13.75
CA TYR A 167 11.91 7.60 14.36
C TYR A 167 12.24 6.50 13.35
N LEU A 168 11.32 6.16 12.45
CA LEU A 168 11.58 5.13 11.43
C LEU A 168 12.63 5.59 10.41
N GLY A 169 12.71 6.90 10.14
CA GLY A 169 13.74 7.48 9.31
C GLY A 169 15.13 7.18 9.88
N PHE A 170 15.39 7.56 11.12
CA PHE A 170 16.68 7.32 11.80
C PHE A 170 16.98 5.83 11.96
N THR A 171 15.96 5.02 12.21
CA THR A 171 16.13 3.57 12.39
C THR A 171 16.49 2.85 11.10
N TYR A 172 16.05 3.33 9.90
CA TYR A 172 16.15 2.52 8.69
C TYR A 172 16.73 3.21 7.46
N ILE A 173 16.66 4.55 7.31
CA ILE A 173 17.07 5.22 6.07
C ILE A 173 17.97 6.44 6.24
N LEU A 174 17.90 7.13 7.38
CA LEU A 174 18.70 8.32 7.64
C LEU A 174 20.06 7.91 8.23
N THR A 175 20.96 7.48 7.36
CA THR A 175 22.34 7.11 7.75
C THR A 175 23.10 8.31 8.29
N LYS A 176 24.24 8.05 8.96
CA LYS A 176 25.11 9.13 9.44
C LYS A 176 25.60 10.05 8.32
N SER A 177 25.82 9.51 7.12
CA SER A 177 26.16 10.31 5.94
C SER A 177 25.07 11.32 5.59
N PHE A 178 23.78 10.92 5.68
CA PHE A 178 22.68 11.84 5.44
C PHE A 178 22.53 12.88 6.56
N THR A 179 22.54 12.44 7.83
CA THR A 179 22.25 13.34 8.95
C THR A 179 23.37 14.34 9.25
N SER A 180 24.61 14.05 8.85
CA SER A 180 25.74 14.99 8.97
C SER A 180 25.57 16.26 8.13
N GLU A 181 24.76 16.22 7.06
CA GLU A 181 24.37 17.42 6.29
C GLU A 181 23.40 18.32 7.11
N PHE A 182 22.75 17.79 8.16
CA PHE A 182 21.70 18.46 8.95
C PHE A 182 21.94 18.33 10.46
N PRO A 183 23.04 18.89 10.99
CA PRO A 183 23.49 18.65 12.36
C PRO A 183 22.50 19.11 13.43
N HIS A 184 21.70 20.16 13.17
CA HIS A 184 20.71 20.64 14.13
C HIS A 184 19.47 19.73 14.19
N VAL A 185 19.08 19.10 13.08
CA VAL A 185 18.02 18.08 13.08
C VAL A 185 18.49 16.81 13.80
N GLU A 186 19.74 16.41 13.56
CA GLU A 186 20.35 15.27 14.25
C GLU A 186 20.40 15.51 15.77
N ARG A 187 20.94 16.67 16.19
CA ARG A 187 20.95 17.08 17.61
C ARG A 187 19.54 17.06 18.22
N TYR A 188 18.57 17.66 17.54
CA TYR A 188 17.17 17.72 17.95
C TYR A 188 16.61 16.32 18.19
N PHE A 189 16.73 15.42 17.21
CA PHE A 189 16.23 14.05 17.34
C PHE A 189 16.81 13.33 18.56
N TRP A 190 18.14 13.37 18.72
CA TRP A 190 18.81 12.72 19.86
C TRP A 190 18.48 13.38 21.19
N THR A 191 18.27 14.68 21.22
CA THR A 191 17.84 15.39 22.42
C THR A 191 16.47 14.90 22.88
N LEU A 192 15.54 14.70 21.95
CA LEU A 192 14.16 14.30 22.29
C LEU A 192 14.02 12.81 22.60
N VAL A 193 14.55 11.91 21.79
CA VAL A 193 14.42 10.47 22.06
C VAL A 193 15.09 10.05 23.36
N ASN A 194 16.04 10.81 23.87
CA ASN A 194 16.70 10.57 25.15
C ASN A 194 16.00 11.24 26.34
N GLN A 195 14.96 12.05 26.15
CA GLN A 195 14.12 12.53 27.23
C GLN A 195 13.45 11.35 27.96
N PRO A 196 13.29 11.39 29.28
CA PRO A 196 12.76 10.27 30.06
C PRO A 196 11.42 9.72 29.54
N ASN A 197 10.47 10.62 29.19
CA ASN A 197 9.15 10.24 28.72
C ASN A 197 9.20 9.57 27.34
N PHE A 198 10.08 10.02 26.43
CA PHE A 198 10.29 9.38 25.14
C PHE A 198 10.97 8.03 25.29
N ARG A 199 12.06 7.97 26.07
CA ARG A 199 12.84 6.74 26.27
C ARG A 199 12.04 5.63 26.93
N LYS A 200 11.14 5.99 27.86
CA LYS A 200 10.22 5.03 28.51
C LYS A 200 9.31 4.32 27.51
N ILE A 201 8.85 5.02 26.48
CA ILE A 201 7.91 4.51 25.47
C ILE A 201 8.61 3.89 24.27
N ILE A 202 9.60 4.58 23.71
CA ILE A 202 10.30 4.17 22.48
C ILE A 202 11.38 3.14 22.78
N GLY A 203 12.01 3.25 23.94
CA GLY A 203 13.19 2.45 24.30
C GLY A 203 14.48 3.07 23.76
N GLU A 204 15.50 2.25 23.61
CA GLU A 204 16.79 2.67 23.02
C GLU A 204 16.67 2.69 21.50
N VAL A 205 17.06 3.82 20.92
CA VAL A 205 17.07 4.02 19.47
C VAL A 205 18.49 3.88 18.95
N LYS A 206 18.66 3.15 17.85
CA LYS A 206 19.92 3.06 17.10
C LYS A 206 19.74 3.61 15.71
N GLN A 207 20.67 4.45 15.28
CA GLN A 207 20.70 4.92 13.90
C GLN A 207 21.15 3.81 12.98
N THR A 208 20.57 3.75 11.79
CA THR A 208 20.98 2.78 10.77
C THR A 208 22.34 3.16 10.16
N ASP A 209 23.16 2.15 9.91
CA ASP A 209 24.42 2.31 9.16
C ASP A 209 24.21 2.21 7.65
N ALA A 210 23.14 1.52 7.21
CA ALA A 210 22.83 1.30 5.80
C ALA A 210 21.32 1.24 5.56
N ILE A 211 20.92 1.70 4.38
CA ILE A 211 19.52 1.62 3.95
C ILE A 211 19.21 0.17 3.55
N PRO A 212 18.17 -0.47 4.10
CA PRO A 212 17.81 -1.83 3.74
C PRO A 212 17.43 -1.93 2.25
N PRO A 213 17.75 -3.05 1.59
CA PRO A 213 17.39 -3.26 0.20
C PRO A 213 15.86 -3.28 0.02
N VAL A 214 15.41 -2.95 -1.17
CA VAL A 214 14.00 -3.09 -1.56
C VAL A 214 13.67 -4.58 -1.62
N LYS A 215 12.59 -5.00 -0.99
CA LYS A 215 12.13 -6.39 -1.06
C LYS A 215 11.58 -6.71 -2.44
N THR A 216 11.93 -7.89 -2.93
CA THR A 216 11.29 -8.45 -4.12
C THR A 216 9.81 -8.76 -3.82
N PRO A 217 8.93 -8.83 -4.85
CA PRO A 217 7.54 -9.22 -4.66
C PRO A 217 7.36 -10.57 -3.93
N GLU A 218 8.28 -11.52 -4.12
CA GLU A 218 8.29 -12.83 -3.45
C GLU A 218 8.64 -12.70 -1.96
N GLU A 219 9.65 -11.91 -1.62
CA GLU A 219 10.04 -11.64 -0.23
C GLU A 219 8.97 -10.81 0.51
N ALA A 220 8.28 -9.93 -0.20
CA ALA A 220 7.16 -9.16 0.33
C ALA A 220 5.96 -10.07 0.68
N ALA A 221 5.63 -11.01 -0.20
CA ALA A 221 4.58 -12.00 0.02
C ALA A 221 4.93 -12.97 1.18
N ALA A 222 6.20 -13.35 1.34
CA ALA A 222 6.67 -14.17 2.45
C ALA A 222 6.62 -13.44 3.79
N ALA A 223 6.91 -12.13 3.81
CA ALA A 223 6.89 -11.30 5.03
C ALA A 223 5.47 -10.98 5.53
N ALA A 224 4.45 -11.06 4.66
CA ALA A 224 3.04 -10.84 5.00
C ALA A 224 2.40 -12.02 5.77
N LYS A 225 3.09 -13.16 5.89
CA LYS A 225 2.64 -14.30 6.71
C LYS A 225 2.97 -14.04 8.19
N PRO A 226 2.03 -14.22 9.14
CA PRO A 226 2.31 -14.04 10.56
C PRO A 226 3.41 -15.03 10.99
N LYS A 227 4.50 -14.49 11.58
CA LYS A 227 5.53 -15.34 12.24
C LYS A 227 4.93 -15.97 13.47
N PRO A 228 5.09 -17.28 13.70
CA PRO A 228 4.74 -17.88 14.98
C PRO A 228 5.69 -17.36 16.06
N GLU A 229 5.13 -16.90 17.18
CA GLU A 229 5.91 -16.49 18.35
C GLU A 229 6.67 -17.68 18.96
N PRO A 230 7.88 -17.48 19.53
CA PRO A 230 8.60 -18.53 20.22
C PRO A 230 7.89 -18.87 21.53
N LYS A 231 7.42 -20.11 21.65
CA LYS A 231 6.86 -20.67 22.89
C LYS A 231 7.96 -20.74 23.95
N LYS A 232 7.70 -20.13 25.12
CA LYS A 232 8.45 -20.41 26.36
C LYS A 232 8.30 -21.89 26.71
N GLN A 233 9.44 -22.51 26.99
CA GLN A 233 9.51 -23.85 27.57
C GLN A 233 9.00 -23.79 29.00
N GLU A 234 7.99 -24.57 29.33
CA GLU A 234 7.72 -25.06 30.69
C GLU A 234 7.72 -26.58 30.66
N GLU A 235 8.33 -27.15 31.73
CA GLU A 235 8.65 -28.56 31.90
C GLU A 235 7.41 -29.46 32.02
N LYS A 236 7.58 -30.72 31.55
CA LYS A 236 6.62 -31.82 31.60
C LYS A 236 6.49 -32.41 33.05
N PRO A 237 5.35 -33.07 33.34
CA PRO A 237 5.43 -34.51 33.62
C PRO A 237 4.50 -35.37 32.76
N LYS A 238 4.95 -36.64 32.65
CA LYS A 238 4.49 -37.75 31.82
C LYS A 238 3.07 -38.25 32.12
N ALA A 239 2.35 -38.65 31.08
CA ALA A 239 1.93 -40.05 30.77
C ALA A 239 0.82 -40.09 29.68
N ALA A 240 0.98 -41.02 28.75
CA ALA A 240 0.26 -41.32 27.52
C ALA A 240 -1.13 -41.98 27.74
N PRO A 241 -1.94 -42.40 26.71
CA PRO A 241 -1.64 -42.55 25.26
C PRO A 241 -2.71 -42.07 24.25
N ALA A 242 -2.25 -41.84 23.00
CA ALA A 242 -2.85 -42.02 21.67
C ALA A 242 -4.30 -41.64 21.39
N ALA A 243 -4.46 -40.63 20.52
CA ALA A 243 -5.45 -40.60 19.45
C ALA A 243 -4.90 -39.75 18.27
N GLU A 244 -5.15 -40.19 17.11
CA GLU A 244 -4.61 -39.88 15.79
C GLU A 244 -4.49 -38.37 15.47
N GLU A 245 -3.33 -37.96 14.95
CA GLU A 245 -3.10 -36.69 14.27
C GLU A 245 -3.82 -36.67 12.90
N GLU A 246 -4.86 -35.85 12.79
CA GLU A 246 -5.27 -35.36 11.46
C GLU A 246 -4.27 -34.31 10.98
N ALA A 247 -3.59 -34.59 9.89
CA ALA A 247 -2.71 -33.70 9.19
C ALA A 247 -3.44 -32.43 8.72
N PRO A 248 -2.78 -31.23 8.70
CA PRO A 248 -3.42 -30.01 8.23
C PRO A 248 -3.76 -30.15 6.75
N LYS A 249 -5.03 -29.96 6.42
CA LYS A 249 -5.53 -30.00 5.03
C LYS A 249 -4.76 -29.03 4.15
N PRO A 250 -4.29 -29.43 2.97
CA PRO A 250 -3.64 -28.53 2.01
C PRO A 250 -4.64 -27.45 1.60
N LYS A 251 -4.17 -26.19 1.47
CA LYS A 251 -4.96 -25.10 0.88
C LYS A 251 -5.51 -25.57 -0.45
N ALA A 252 -6.82 -25.43 -0.66
CA ALA A 252 -7.48 -25.79 -1.90
C ALA A 252 -6.73 -25.14 -3.07
N LYS A 253 -6.23 -25.97 -3.98
CA LYS A 253 -5.61 -25.50 -5.22
C LYS A 253 -6.65 -24.76 -6.02
N ASN A 254 -6.28 -23.62 -6.66
CA ASN A 254 -7.19 -22.91 -7.55
C ASN A 254 -7.69 -23.90 -8.61
N PRO A 255 -8.99 -23.97 -8.91
CA PRO A 255 -9.54 -24.87 -9.93
C PRO A 255 -8.81 -24.80 -11.28
N LEU A 256 -8.26 -23.63 -11.63
CA LEU A 256 -7.50 -23.46 -12.87
C LEU A 256 -6.12 -24.16 -12.87
N ASP A 257 -5.55 -24.42 -11.69
CA ASP A 257 -4.31 -25.22 -11.55
C ASP A 257 -4.56 -26.72 -11.75
N LEU A 258 -5.81 -27.14 -11.72
CA LEU A 258 -6.24 -28.53 -11.92
C LEU A 258 -6.59 -28.84 -13.40
N LEU A 259 -6.65 -27.82 -14.25
CA LEU A 259 -6.92 -28.00 -15.68
C LEU A 259 -5.75 -28.76 -16.35
N PRO A 260 -6.05 -29.57 -17.38
CA PRO A 260 -5.02 -30.27 -18.14
C PRO A 260 -3.91 -29.32 -18.64
N PRO A 261 -2.67 -29.76 -18.76
CA PRO A 261 -1.60 -28.93 -19.32
C PRO A 261 -1.98 -28.40 -20.69
N SER A 262 -1.75 -27.09 -20.91
CA SER A 262 -1.97 -26.45 -22.22
C SER A 262 -0.66 -26.37 -22.99
N LYS A 263 -0.74 -26.38 -24.31
CA LYS A 263 0.39 -26.08 -25.20
C LYS A 263 0.85 -24.64 -25.09
N MET A 264 -0.08 -23.74 -24.76
CA MET A 264 0.21 -22.33 -24.57
C MET A 264 0.75 -22.10 -23.15
N ILE A 265 1.94 -21.51 -23.06
CA ILE A 265 2.54 -21.05 -21.82
C ILE A 265 2.33 -19.53 -21.71
N LEU A 266 1.41 -19.12 -20.84
CA LEU A 266 1.00 -17.71 -20.72
C LEU A 266 2.16 -16.77 -20.43
N ASP A 267 3.15 -17.20 -19.63
CA ASP A 267 4.32 -16.40 -19.30
C ASP A 267 5.26 -16.19 -20.50
N GLU A 268 5.33 -17.17 -21.41
CA GLU A 268 6.10 -17.03 -22.66
C GLU A 268 5.43 -16.01 -23.58
N TRP A 269 4.09 -16.05 -23.69
CA TRP A 269 3.34 -15.04 -24.41
C TRP A 269 3.56 -13.64 -23.83
N LYS A 270 3.40 -13.46 -22.52
CA LYS A 270 3.64 -12.17 -21.85
C LYS A 270 5.06 -11.64 -22.07
N ARG A 271 6.03 -12.54 -22.09
CA ARG A 271 7.44 -12.21 -22.35
C ARG A 271 7.66 -11.81 -23.81
N LEU A 272 7.10 -12.55 -24.76
CA LEU A 272 7.15 -12.23 -26.18
C LEU A 272 6.53 -10.85 -26.44
N TYR A 273 5.31 -10.61 -25.93
CA TYR A 273 4.62 -9.33 -26.02
C TYR A 273 5.46 -8.17 -25.48
N SER A 274 6.07 -8.35 -24.29
CA SER A 274 6.86 -7.30 -23.64
C SER A 274 8.17 -6.96 -24.37
N ASN A 275 8.76 -7.94 -25.02
CA ASN A 275 10.06 -7.80 -25.71
C ASN A 275 9.91 -7.32 -27.16
N THR A 276 8.72 -7.44 -27.76
CA THR A 276 8.49 -6.97 -29.13
C THR A 276 8.29 -5.45 -29.14
N LYS A 277 9.14 -4.71 -29.87
CA LYS A 277 9.08 -3.24 -29.99
C LYS A 277 8.80 -2.77 -31.42
N THR A 278 9.11 -3.58 -32.41
CA THR A 278 8.95 -3.31 -33.83
C THR A 278 8.43 -4.56 -34.53
N ASN A 279 7.87 -4.43 -35.74
CA ASN A 279 7.29 -5.52 -36.52
C ASN A 279 6.29 -6.37 -35.69
N PHE A 280 5.38 -5.68 -35.02
CA PHE A 280 4.51 -6.28 -34.02
C PHE A 280 3.64 -7.40 -34.59
N ARG A 281 3.12 -7.24 -35.83
CA ARG A 281 2.31 -8.26 -36.51
C ARG A 281 3.11 -9.52 -36.84
N GLU A 282 4.33 -9.36 -37.32
CA GLU A 282 5.15 -10.50 -37.78
C GLU A 282 5.76 -11.27 -36.60
N VAL A 283 5.99 -10.62 -35.47
CA VAL A 283 6.65 -11.22 -34.29
C VAL A 283 5.65 -11.56 -33.19
N ALA A 284 4.98 -10.54 -32.61
CA ALA A 284 4.11 -10.76 -31.45
C ALA A 284 2.79 -11.43 -31.85
N ILE A 285 2.09 -10.93 -32.87
CA ILE A 285 0.77 -11.46 -33.26
C ILE A 285 0.91 -12.85 -33.87
N LYS A 286 1.87 -13.04 -34.78
CA LYS A 286 2.15 -14.36 -35.30
C LYS A 286 2.52 -15.33 -34.19
N GLY A 287 3.45 -14.94 -33.29
CA GLY A 287 3.84 -15.76 -32.14
C GLY A 287 2.68 -16.04 -31.18
N PHE A 288 1.75 -15.09 -31.01
CA PHE A 288 0.51 -15.33 -30.24
C PHE A 288 -0.29 -16.48 -30.84
N TRP A 289 -0.61 -16.41 -32.15
CA TRP A 289 -1.41 -17.44 -32.80
C TRP A 289 -0.69 -18.78 -32.94
N ASP A 290 0.65 -18.78 -33.06
CA ASP A 290 1.45 -20.00 -33.06
C ASP A 290 1.43 -20.71 -31.69
N MET A 291 1.30 -19.96 -30.58
CA MET A 291 1.21 -20.48 -29.23
C MET A 291 -0.22 -20.71 -28.76
N TYR A 292 -1.22 -20.04 -29.33
CA TYR A 292 -2.59 -20.06 -28.84
C TYR A 292 -3.17 -21.48 -28.87
N ASP A 293 -3.70 -21.89 -27.71
CA ASP A 293 -4.34 -23.17 -27.50
C ASP A 293 -5.81 -22.97 -27.16
N PRO A 294 -6.74 -23.18 -28.13
CA PRO A 294 -8.16 -22.95 -27.92
C PRO A 294 -8.81 -23.94 -26.95
N GLU A 295 -8.18 -25.06 -26.64
CA GLU A 295 -8.67 -26.00 -25.63
C GLU A 295 -8.23 -25.58 -24.22
N GLY A 296 -7.07 -24.91 -24.13
CA GLY A 296 -6.50 -24.47 -22.85
C GLY A 296 -6.87 -23.06 -22.43
N TYR A 297 -7.21 -22.20 -23.37
CA TYR A 297 -7.51 -20.78 -23.15
C TYR A 297 -8.72 -20.31 -23.96
N SER A 298 -9.36 -19.24 -23.46
CA SER A 298 -10.46 -18.56 -24.14
C SER A 298 -10.21 -17.06 -24.26
N LEU A 299 -10.61 -16.47 -25.38
CA LEU A 299 -10.56 -15.05 -25.68
C LEU A 299 -11.92 -14.40 -25.51
N TRP A 300 -11.94 -13.18 -24.94
CA TRP A 300 -13.17 -12.44 -24.66
C TRP A 300 -12.99 -10.97 -25.00
N PHE A 301 -13.92 -10.41 -25.76
CA PHE A 301 -14.10 -8.97 -25.82
C PHE A 301 -14.78 -8.46 -24.56
N CYS A 302 -14.43 -7.24 -24.14
CA CYS A 302 -14.87 -6.63 -22.90
C CYS A 302 -15.16 -5.16 -23.19
N ASP A 303 -16.37 -4.82 -23.61
CA ASP A 303 -16.76 -3.47 -23.98
C ASP A 303 -17.54 -2.80 -22.83
N TYR A 304 -17.15 -1.57 -22.45
CA TYR A 304 -17.81 -0.84 -21.37
C TYR A 304 -19.23 -0.44 -21.77
N LYS A 305 -20.21 -0.69 -20.91
CA LYS A 305 -21.64 -0.49 -21.21
C LYS A 305 -22.07 0.97 -21.23
N TYR A 306 -21.41 1.81 -20.43
CA TYR A 306 -21.85 3.18 -20.14
C TYR A 306 -20.87 4.21 -20.72
N ASN A 307 -20.49 4.06 -22.02
CA ASN A 307 -19.51 4.94 -22.65
C ASN A 307 -19.98 6.40 -22.72
N ASP A 308 -21.28 6.67 -22.78
CA ASP A 308 -21.87 8.02 -22.79
C ASP A 308 -21.51 8.83 -21.52
N GLU A 309 -21.19 8.15 -20.42
CA GLU A 309 -20.76 8.78 -19.16
C GLU A 309 -19.27 9.18 -19.16
N ASN A 310 -18.49 8.70 -20.12
CA ASN A 310 -17.06 8.96 -20.21
C ASN A 310 -16.78 10.32 -20.86
N THR A 311 -17.16 11.40 -20.18
CA THR A 311 -17.05 12.77 -20.69
C THR A 311 -15.71 13.45 -20.39
N VAL A 312 -14.89 12.86 -19.48
CA VAL A 312 -13.61 13.42 -19.05
C VAL A 312 -12.51 12.38 -19.24
N SER A 313 -11.51 12.70 -20.05
CA SER A 313 -10.46 11.76 -20.47
C SER A 313 -9.69 11.15 -19.29
N PHE A 314 -9.17 11.96 -18.38
CA PHE A 314 -8.39 11.46 -17.23
C PHE A 314 -9.23 10.60 -16.27
N VAL A 315 -10.54 10.87 -16.15
CA VAL A 315 -11.45 10.04 -15.33
C VAL A 315 -11.64 8.68 -15.99
N THR A 316 -11.80 8.65 -17.33
CA THR A 316 -11.92 7.42 -18.10
C THR A 316 -10.63 6.59 -18.02
N LEU A 317 -9.47 7.21 -18.12
CA LEU A 317 -8.17 6.55 -17.95
C LEU A 317 -7.99 5.96 -16.55
N ASN A 318 -8.43 6.67 -15.50
CA ASN A 318 -8.39 6.20 -14.11
C ASN A 318 -9.38 5.04 -13.89
N LYS A 319 -10.57 5.09 -14.49
CA LYS A 319 -11.56 4.00 -14.46
C LYS A 319 -10.95 2.69 -15.00
N VAL A 320 -10.31 2.75 -16.16
CA VAL A 320 -9.61 1.60 -16.76
C VAL A 320 -8.45 1.12 -15.88
N SER A 321 -7.65 2.04 -15.33
CA SER A 321 -6.56 1.67 -14.41
C SER A 321 -7.07 0.98 -13.15
N GLY A 322 -8.16 1.46 -12.58
CA GLY A 322 -8.81 0.87 -11.41
C GLY A 322 -9.36 -0.53 -11.70
N PHE A 323 -10.00 -0.72 -12.85
CA PHE A 323 -10.44 -2.04 -13.30
C PHE A 323 -9.26 -3.02 -13.41
N LEU A 324 -8.17 -2.64 -14.08
CA LEU A 324 -6.97 -3.49 -14.19
C LEU A 324 -6.35 -3.85 -12.84
N GLN A 325 -6.39 -2.94 -11.87
CA GLN A 325 -5.91 -3.21 -10.51
C GLN A 325 -6.77 -4.26 -9.79
N ARG A 326 -8.10 -4.19 -9.95
CA ARG A 326 -9.02 -5.18 -9.35
C ARG A 326 -8.92 -6.55 -10.01
N MET A 327 -8.55 -6.59 -11.29
CA MET A 327 -8.27 -7.83 -12.01
C MET A 327 -6.95 -8.52 -11.60
N ASP A 328 -6.16 -7.93 -10.71
CA ASP A 328 -4.84 -8.45 -10.30
C ASP A 328 -4.87 -9.89 -9.79
N LEU A 329 -5.95 -10.29 -9.16
CA LEU A 329 -6.19 -11.68 -8.72
C LEU A 329 -6.12 -12.71 -9.87
N ALA A 330 -6.39 -12.29 -11.12
CA ALA A 330 -6.33 -13.13 -12.30
C ALA A 330 -4.95 -13.16 -12.98
N ARG A 331 -3.97 -12.40 -12.49
CA ARG A 331 -2.67 -12.18 -13.17
C ARG A 331 -1.96 -13.47 -13.60
N LYS A 332 -2.01 -14.52 -12.76
CA LYS A 332 -1.42 -15.83 -13.07
C LYS A 332 -2.10 -16.53 -14.25
N TYR A 333 -3.37 -16.24 -14.50
CA TYR A 333 -4.23 -17.01 -15.41
C TYR A 333 -4.77 -16.20 -16.59
N ALA A 334 -4.44 -14.91 -16.67
CA ALA A 334 -4.98 -14.01 -17.67
C ALA A 334 -3.93 -13.06 -18.27
N PHE A 335 -4.24 -12.59 -19.49
CA PHE A 335 -3.62 -11.46 -20.16
C PHE A 335 -4.74 -10.58 -20.68
N GLY A 336 -4.59 -9.26 -20.60
CA GLY A 336 -5.64 -8.33 -21.03
C GLY A 336 -5.10 -7.08 -21.71
N LYS A 337 -5.89 -6.55 -22.63
CA LYS A 337 -5.69 -5.24 -23.26
C LYS A 337 -6.93 -4.40 -23.05
N MET A 338 -6.75 -3.12 -22.70
CA MET A 338 -7.85 -2.17 -22.57
C MET A 338 -7.50 -0.91 -23.35
N LEU A 339 -8.34 -0.57 -24.32
CA LEU A 339 -8.21 0.59 -25.18
C LEU A 339 -9.20 1.67 -24.74
N VAL A 340 -8.72 2.91 -24.70
CA VAL A 340 -9.56 4.11 -24.57
C VAL A 340 -9.53 4.85 -25.89
N ILE A 341 -10.69 5.02 -26.51
CA ILE A 341 -10.85 5.45 -27.90
C ILE A 341 -11.65 6.74 -27.94
N GLY A 342 -11.31 7.63 -28.85
CA GLY A 342 -11.95 8.91 -29.11
C GLY A 342 -10.99 10.09 -28.94
N SER A 343 -11.05 11.06 -29.85
CA SER A 343 -10.35 12.35 -29.75
C SER A 343 -11.11 13.36 -28.89
N GLU A 344 -12.43 13.20 -28.79
CA GLU A 344 -13.35 14.04 -28.03
C GLU A 344 -14.33 13.15 -27.24
N ALA A 345 -14.96 13.74 -26.20
CA ALA A 345 -15.97 13.05 -25.41
C ALA A 345 -17.26 12.80 -26.23
N PRO A 346 -17.96 11.69 -25.98
CA PRO A 346 -17.68 10.65 -24.97
C PRO A 346 -16.61 9.65 -25.43
N PHE A 347 -15.70 9.31 -24.52
CA PHE A 347 -14.64 8.32 -24.76
C PHE A 347 -15.18 6.90 -24.64
N LYS A 348 -14.73 5.99 -25.52
CA LYS A 348 -15.15 4.59 -25.50
C LYS A 348 -14.06 3.71 -24.89
N VAL A 349 -14.46 2.76 -24.07
CA VAL A 349 -13.56 1.78 -23.46
C VAL A 349 -13.88 0.40 -24.02
N LYS A 350 -12.88 -0.23 -24.64
CA LYS A 350 -12.97 -1.56 -25.23
C LYS A 350 -11.81 -2.43 -24.75
N GLY A 351 -12.07 -3.67 -24.47
CA GLY A 351 -11.08 -4.60 -23.92
C GLY A 351 -11.04 -5.93 -24.65
N LEU A 352 -9.88 -6.58 -24.55
CA LEU A 352 -9.62 -7.95 -24.96
C LEU A 352 -8.97 -8.69 -23.80
N TRP A 353 -9.50 -9.86 -23.46
CA TRP A 353 -8.99 -10.69 -22.38
C TRP A 353 -8.77 -12.12 -22.83
N LEU A 354 -7.64 -12.67 -22.46
CA LEU A 354 -7.30 -14.10 -22.57
C LEU A 354 -7.33 -14.71 -21.16
N PHE A 355 -8.15 -15.72 -20.96
CA PHE A 355 -8.24 -16.46 -19.70
C PHE A 355 -7.82 -17.91 -19.86
N ARG A 356 -7.21 -18.47 -18.84
CA ARG A 356 -6.98 -19.91 -18.71
C ARG A 356 -8.33 -20.62 -18.50
N GLY A 357 -8.60 -21.65 -19.31
CA GLY A 357 -9.88 -22.35 -19.35
C GLY A 357 -10.84 -21.82 -20.40
N GLN A 358 -12.05 -22.38 -20.46
CA GLN A 358 -13.04 -22.10 -21.50
C GLN A 358 -14.03 -20.99 -21.13
N GLU A 359 -14.08 -20.63 -19.86
CA GLU A 359 -14.96 -19.60 -19.32
C GLU A 359 -14.17 -18.56 -18.52
N ILE A 360 -14.77 -17.41 -18.29
CA ILE A 360 -14.22 -16.42 -17.36
C ILE A 360 -14.20 -17.05 -15.98
N PRO A 361 -13.05 -17.05 -15.28
CA PRO A 361 -12.93 -17.72 -13.99
C PRO A 361 -13.93 -17.19 -12.95
N GLN A 362 -14.66 -18.07 -12.27
CA GLN A 362 -15.70 -17.67 -11.33
C GLN A 362 -15.19 -16.74 -10.23
N PHE A 363 -14.00 -16.98 -9.69
CA PHE A 363 -13.41 -16.11 -8.67
C PHE A 363 -13.15 -14.68 -9.16
N VAL A 364 -12.98 -14.49 -10.48
CA VAL A 364 -12.85 -13.14 -11.08
C VAL A 364 -14.19 -12.43 -11.07
N ILE A 365 -15.26 -13.16 -11.42
CA ILE A 365 -16.63 -12.63 -11.41
C ILE A 365 -17.04 -12.26 -9.97
N ASP A 366 -16.71 -13.12 -9.00
CA ASP A 366 -17.12 -12.95 -7.60
C ASP A 366 -16.37 -11.82 -6.89
N GLU A 367 -15.09 -11.60 -7.22
CA GLU A 367 -14.24 -10.66 -6.49
C GLU A 367 -14.04 -9.31 -7.22
N CYS A 368 -14.20 -9.26 -8.54
CA CYS A 368 -14.10 -8.04 -9.33
C CYS A 368 -15.48 -7.48 -9.68
N TYR A 369 -16.04 -6.68 -8.80
CA TYR A 369 -17.37 -6.08 -8.98
C TYR A 369 -17.54 -5.20 -10.23
N ASP A 370 -16.43 -4.76 -10.86
CA ASP A 370 -16.50 -4.00 -12.11
C ASP A 370 -16.88 -4.86 -13.32
N MET A 371 -16.82 -6.18 -13.21
CA MET A 371 -17.15 -7.12 -14.29
C MET A 371 -18.55 -6.87 -14.86
N GLU A 372 -19.50 -6.50 -14.01
CA GLU A 372 -20.88 -6.19 -14.40
C GLU A 372 -21.05 -4.92 -15.24
N LEU A 373 -20.06 -4.02 -15.19
CA LEU A 373 -20.05 -2.75 -15.94
C LEU A 373 -19.65 -2.95 -17.41
N TYR A 374 -19.17 -4.13 -17.76
CA TYR A 374 -18.72 -4.48 -19.10
C TYR A 374 -19.63 -5.55 -19.74
N GLU A 375 -19.75 -5.47 -21.03
CA GLU A 375 -20.34 -6.53 -21.85
C GLU A 375 -19.24 -7.50 -22.26
N TRP A 376 -19.37 -8.76 -21.88
CA TRP A 376 -18.39 -9.81 -22.17
C TRP A 376 -18.91 -10.69 -23.30
N LYS A 377 -18.13 -10.81 -24.37
CA LYS A 377 -18.45 -11.64 -25.54
C LYS A 377 -17.27 -12.54 -25.86
N LYS A 378 -17.50 -13.85 -25.87
CA LYS A 378 -16.47 -14.82 -26.27
C LYS A 378 -16.11 -14.60 -27.73
N VAL A 379 -14.81 -14.61 -28.04
CA VAL A 379 -14.30 -14.41 -29.38
C VAL A 379 -14.45 -15.71 -30.17
N ASP A 380 -15.03 -15.62 -31.34
CA ASP A 380 -15.05 -16.72 -32.33
C ASP A 380 -13.81 -16.58 -33.23
N ILE A 381 -12.82 -17.44 -32.99
CA ILE A 381 -11.55 -17.43 -33.76
C ILE A 381 -11.70 -17.97 -35.19
N SER A 382 -12.85 -18.57 -35.53
CA SER A 382 -13.19 -18.98 -36.90
C SER A 382 -13.71 -17.81 -37.75
N ASP A 383 -14.14 -16.73 -37.08
CA ASP A 383 -14.53 -15.48 -37.72
C ASP A 383 -13.28 -14.59 -37.94
N GLU A 384 -12.87 -14.46 -39.20
CA GLU A 384 -11.67 -13.67 -39.57
C GLU A 384 -11.79 -12.19 -39.15
N ALA A 385 -12.99 -11.62 -39.11
CA ALA A 385 -13.19 -10.23 -38.68
C ALA A 385 -12.94 -10.10 -37.16
N GLN A 386 -13.40 -11.03 -36.34
CA GLN A 386 -13.12 -11.04 -34.90
C GLN A 386 -11.64 -11.32 -34.61
N LYS A 387 -11.03 -12.21 -35.37
CA LYS A 387 -9.61 -12.50 -35.27
C LYS A 387 -8.74 -11.29 -35.61
N GLU A 388 -9.10 -10.55 -36.67
CA GLU A 388 -8.40 -9.31 -36.99
C GLU A 388 -8.62 -8.22 -35.96
N ARG A 389 -9.80 -8.13 -35.33
CA ARG A 389 -10.04 -7.23 -34.19
C ARG A 389 -9.14 -7.58 -33.00
N VAL A 390 -8.94 -8.86 -32.71
CA VAL A 390 -7.98 -9.33 -31.70
C VAL A 390 -6.56 -8.85 -32.02
N ASN A 391 -6.12 -8.98 -33.28
CA ASN A 391 -4.80 -8.53 -33.72
C ASN A 391 -4.62 -7.02 -33.50
N GLN A 392 -5.60 -6.23 -33.92
CA GLN A 392 -5.61 -4.77 -33.78
C GLN A 392 -5.55 -4.32 -32.31
N MET A 393 -6.26 -5.01 -31.42
CA MET A 393 -6.24 -4.71 -29.98
C MET A 393 -4.91 -5.10 -29.32
N ILE A 394 -4.27 -6.17 -29.76
CA ILE A 394 -2.97 -6.60 -29.24
C ILE A 394 -1.86 -5.61 -29.65
N GLU A 395 -1.89 -5.10 -30.88
CA GLU A 395 -0.86 -4.20 -31.40
C GLU A 395 -1.08 -2.72 -31.11
N ASP A 396 -2.20 -2.37 -30.43
CA ASP A 396 -2.59 -0.98 -30.19
C ASP A 396 -2.76 -0.18 -31.50
N GLN A 397 -3.47 -0.78 -32.45
CA GLN A 397 -3.63 -0.16 -33.77
C GLN A 397 -4.31 1.21 -33.68
N GLU A 398 -3.74 2.19 -34.37
CA GLU A 398 -4.30 3.54 -34.49
C GLU A 398 -4.48 3.87 -36.01
N PRO A 399 -5.68 4.30 -36.46
CA PRO A 399 -6.93 4.37 -35.69
C PRO A 399 -7.51 2.98 -35.39
N PHE A 400 -8.23 2.83 -34.27
CA PHE A 400 -8.96 1.63 -33.94
C PHE A 400 -10.45 1.80 -34.22
N GLU A 401 -11.03 0.91 -35.03
CA GLU A 401 -12.42 1.00 -35.50
C GLU A 401 -12.78 2.38 -36.12
N GLY A 402 -11.80 3.05 -36.73
CA GLY A 402 -11.98 4.35 -37.37
C GLY A 402 -11.88 5.57 -36.46
N GLU A 403 -11.61 5.37 -35.18
CA GLU A 403 -11.47 6.43 -34.17
C GLU A 403 -10.02 6.48 -33.60
N ALA A 404 -9.60 7.65 -33.14
CA ALA A 404 -8.27 7.84 -32.57
C ALA A 404 -8.12 7.03 -31.26
N LEU A 405 -6.95 6.44 -31.06
CA LEU A 405 -6.59 5.75 -29.82
C LEU A 405 -6.03 6.75 -28.81
N LEU A 406 -6.77 7.04 -27.74
CA LEU A 406 -6.33 7.94 -26.68
C LEU A 406 -5.28 7.29 -25.76
N ASP A 407 -5.49 6.02 -25.39
CA ASP A 407 -4.57 5.26 -24.53
C ASP A 407 -4.82 3.75 -24.68
N ALA A 408 -3.77 2.97 -24.46
CA ALA A 408 -3.81 1.52 -24.48
C ALA A 408 -3.09 0.95 -23.24
N LYS A 409 -3.81 0.23 -22.41
CA LYS A 409 -3.27 -0.40 -21.21
C LYS A 409 -3.21 -1.91 -21.37
N CYS A 410 -2.13 -2.49 -20.83
CA CYS A 410 -1.89 -3.92 -20.86
C CYS A 410 -1.88 -4.50 -19.45
N PHE A 411 -2.61 -5.60 -19.27
CA PHE A 411 -2.59 -6.45 -18.09
C PHE A 411 -1.78 -7.71 -18.38
N LYS A 412 -0.68 -7.89 -17.63
CA LYS A 412 0.25 -9.01 -17.85
C LYS A 412 1.00 -9.43 -16.58
#